data_2aef42ec3fc953b1ea98298a83ca3c30
#
_entry.id   2aef42ec3fc953b1ea98298a83ca3c30
#
_cell.length_a   1.000
_cell.length_b   1.000
_cell.length_c   1.000
_cell.angle_alpha   90.00
_cell.angle_beta   90.00
_cell.angle_gamma   90.00
#
_symmetry.space_group_name_H-M   'P 1'
#
loop_
_entity.id
_entity.type
_entity.pdbx_description
1 polymer ?
#
loop_
_entity_poly.entity_id
_entity_poly.type
_entity_poly.pdbx_seq_one_letter_code
_entity_poly.pdbx_strand_id
1 'polypeptide(L)'
;MPGMGHGPYMFRWEGEEIYTLIEKAHCTAYTEFGIPGVSPRSVLETFIPREELFPPKPGTSWEWHHAFGAWEADFGTWLCPNLLNDYWGEARSLDELIARSELLQSEGYKTIYEEARRQKPYCSMALNWCFNEPWPTAANNSIVAY
;
A
#
# COMPACT_ATOMS: atom_id res chain seq x y z
N MET A 1 9.28 3.49 -18.95
CA MET A 1 10.29 2.78 -19.76
C MET A 1 9.61 1.67 -20.52
N PRO A 2 9.80 1.53 -21.81
CA PRO A 2 9.26 0.36 -22.51
C PRO A 2 10.06 -0.88 -22.07
N GLY A 3 9.38 -1.85 -21.53
CA GLY A 3 9.94 -3.16 -21.27
C GLY A 3 9.74 -3.73 -19.86
N MET A 4 10.11 -3.03 -18.80
CA MET A 4 9.92 -3.51 -17.43
C MET A 4 9.23 -2.47 -16.54
N GLY A 5 8.18 -2.90 -15.87
CA GLY A 5 7.48 -2.12 -14.88
C GLY A 5 8.18 -2.21 -13.51
N HIS A 6 8.45 -1.07 -12.89
CA HIS A 6 8.94 -0.96 -11.52
C HIS A 6 8.10 0.11 -10.81
N GLY A 7 7.30 -0.30 -9.87
CA GLY A 7 6.19 0.46 -9.32
C GLY A 7 4.88 0.20 -10.08
N PRO A 8 3.78 0.86 -9.74
CA PRO A 8 3.67 1.88 -8.68
C PRO A 8 3.72 1.29 -7.27
N TYR A 9 3.90 2.19 -6.28
CA TYR A 9 3.88 1.82 -4.86
C TYR A 9 2.77 2.55 -4.10
N MET A 10 1.81 3.09 -4.81
CA MET A 10 0.65 3.78 -4.26
C MET A 10 -0.56 3.59 -5.16
N PHE A 11 -1.75 3.68 -4.57
CA PHE A 11 -3.00 3.59 -5.31
C PHE A 11 -3.24 4.79 -6.23
N ARG A 12 -2.74 5.96 -5.87
CA ARG A 12 -2.82 7.18 -6.67
C ARG A 12 -1.46 7.87 -6.76
N TRP A 13 -1.05 8.23 -7.96
CA TRP A 13 0.20 8.92 -8.26
C TRP A 13 -0.05 10.10 -9.17
N GLU A 14 0.46 11.28 -8.80
CA GLU A 14 0.29 12.52 -9.58
C GLU A 14 -1.16 12.80 -10.01
N GLY A 15 -2.12 12.47 -9.15
CA GLY A 15 -3.55 12.67 -9.40
C GLY A 15 -4.23 11.57 -10.20
N GLU A 16 -3.49 10.61 -10.75
CA GLU A 16 -4.05 9.45 -11.45
C GLU A 16 -4.14 8.23 -10.52
N GLU A 17 -5.25 7.54 -10.57
CA GLU A 17 -5.47 6.30 -9.84
C GLU A 17 -4.86 5.08 -10.56
N ILE A 18 -4.64 4.03 -9.80
CA ILE A 18 -4.04 2.78 -10.27
C ILE A 18 -4.71 2.24 -11.53
N TYR A 19 -6.02 2.40 -11.67
CA TYR A 19 -6.79 1.95 -12.84
C TYR A 19 -6.24 2.55 -14.13
N THR A 20 -6.05 3.88 -14.15
CA THR A 20 -5.54 4.60 -15.31
C THR A 20 -4.03 4.41 -15.49
N LEU A 21 -3.28 4.39 -14.38
CA LEU A 21 -1.84 4.23 -14.40
C LEU A 21 -1.45 2.89 -15.04
N ILE A 22 -2.07 1.81 -14.61
CA ILE A 22 -1.70 0.48 -15.07
C ILE A 22 -2.28 0.14 -16.46
N GLU A 23 -3.43 0.73 -16.81
CA GLU A 23 -3.98 0.60 -18.17
C GLU A 23 -3.06 1.21 -19.22
N LYS A 24 -2.45 2.35 -18.91
CA LYS A 24 -1.48 3.03 -19.81
C LYS A 24 -0.12 2.35 -19.83
N ALA A 25 0.21 1.57 -18.83
CA ALA A 25 1.49 0.90 -18.74
C ALA A 25 1.51 -0.34 -19.64
N HIS A 26 2.52 -0.41 -20.50
CA HIS A 26 2.77 -1.56 -21.38
C HIS A 26 4.11 -2.17 -21.05
N CYS A 27 4.12 -3.16 -20.18
CA CYS A 27 5.33 -3.79 -19.69
C CYS A 27 5.39 -5.27 -20.05
N THR A 28 6.56 -5.74 -20.50
CA THR A 28 6.80 -7.18 -20.68
C THR A 28 6.84 -7.94 -19.35
N ALA A 29 7.18 -7.23 -18.30
CA ALA A 29 7.22 -7.72 -16.92
C ALA A 29 6.99 -6.58 -15.94
N TYR A 30 6.17 -6.82 -14.95
CA TYR A 30 6.10 -6.00 -13.73
C TYR A 30 7.01 -6.64 -12.69
N THR A 31 8.22 -6.11 -12.57
CA THR A 31 9.29 -6.70 -11.76
C THR A 31 9.13 -6.40 -10.28
N GLU A 32 8.41 -5.32 -9.96
CA GLU A 32 8.10 -4.92 -8.60
C GLU A 32 6.98 -3.90 -8.60
N PHE A 33 6.02 -4.06 -7.74
CA PHE A 33 4.96 -3.08 -7.47
C PHE A 33 4.38 -3.34 -6.08
N GLY A 34 3.69 -2.35 -5.53
CA GLY A 34 3.06 -2.50 -4.23
C GLY A 34 1.95 -1.48 -3.99
N ILE A 35 1.01 -1.82 -3.16
CA ILE A 35 -0.04 -0.91 -2.68
C ILE A 35 -0.04 -0.96 -1.16
N PRO A 36 0.12 0.18 -0.47
CA PRO A 36 0.19 0.21 0.98
C PRO A 36 -1.12 -0.20 1.64
N GLY A 37 -0.98 -0.91 2.74
CA GLY A 37 -2.07 -1.25 3.65
C GLY A 37 -1.62 -1.22 5.10
N VAL A 38 -2.55 -0.97 6.00
CA VAL A 38 -2.33 -1.02 7.45
C VAL A 38 -2.41 -2.46 7.91
N SER A 39 -1.51 -2.87 8.79
CA SER A 39 -1.52 -4.21 9.38
C SER A 39 -2.79 -4.46 10.19
N PRO A 40 -3.27 -5.72 10.27
CA PRO A 40 -4.43 -6.08 11.07
C PRO A 40 -4.26 -5.69 12.55
N ARG A 41 -5.37 -5.38 13.23
CA ARG A 41 -5.38 -5.01 14.65
C ARG A 41 -4.59 -5.97 15.53
N SER A 42 -4.80 -7.28 15.34
CA SER A 42 -4.13 -8.31 16.13
C SER A 42 -2.61 -8.28 16.01
N VAL A 43 -2.10 -7.82 14.88
CA VAL A 43 -0.67 -7.63 14.63
C VAL A 43 -0.20 -6.33 15.26
N LEU A 44 -0.91 -5.22 15.03
CA LEU A 44 -0.58 -3.92 15.61
C LEU A 44 -0.49 -3.96 17.14
N GLU A 45 -1.43 -4.64 17.79
CA GLU A 45 -1.48 -4.78 19.26
C GLU A 45 -0.28 -5.55 19.83
N THR A 46 0.53 -6.22 19.02
CA THR A 46 1.73 -6.91 19.49
C THR A 46 2.93 -5.98 19.69
N PHE A 47 2.94 -4.82 19.05
CA PHE A 47 4.09 -3.91 19.10
C PHE A 47 3.74 -2.42 19.27
N ILE A 48 2.47 -2.03 19.09
CA ILE A 48 2.01 -0.66 19.35
C ILE A 48 1.30 -0.62 20.72
N PRO A 49 1.74 0.21 21.68
CA PRO A 49 1.05 0.42 22.93
C PRO A 49 -0.41 0.83 22.72
N ARG A 50 -1.29 0.36 23.60
CA ARG A 50 -2.74 0.57 23.47
C ARG A 50 -3.13 2.04 23.34
N GLU A 51 -2.45 2.91 24.07
CA GLU A 51 -2.67 4.36 24.06
C GLU A 51 -2.22 5.04 22.77
N GLU A 52 -1.39 4.39 21.97
CA GLU A 52 -0.90 4.88 20.68
C GLU A 52 -1.63 4.29 19.48
N LEU A 53 -2.49 3.28 19.67
CA LEU A 53 -3.13 2.56 18.56
C LEU A 53 -3.97 3.47 17.65
N PHE A 54 -4.61 4.50 18.21
CA PHE A 54 -5.41 5.40 17.41
C PHE A 54 -5.56 6.79 18.06
N PRO A 55 -5.48 7.87 17.27
CA PRO A 55 -5.10 7.90 15.86
C PRO A 55 -3.59 7.70 15.64
N PRO A 56 -3.15 7.14 14.51
CA PRO A 56 -1.73 7.07 14.16
C PRO A 56 -1.09 8.46 14.16
N LYS A 57 0.10 8.58 14.76
CA LYS A 57 0.82 9.86 14.83
C LYS A 57 2.32 9.68 14.59
N PRO A 58 2.98 10.66 13.93
CA PRO A 58 4.43 10.76 13.95
C PRO A 58 4.96 10.89 15.38
N GLY A 59 6.18 10.42 15.63
CA GLY A 59 6.80 10.44 16.96
C GLY A 59 6.30 9.38 17.92
N THR A 60 5.51 8.42 17.43
CA THR A 60 4.98 7.28 18.20
C THR A 60 5.51 5.96 17.66
N SER A 61 5.06 4.83 18.23
CA SER A 61 5.39 3.49 17.74
C SER A 61 5.01 3.27 16.27
N TRP A 62 4.03 4.00 15.74
CA TRP A 62 3.68 3.97 14.33
C TRP A 62 4.85 4.38 13.41
N GLU A 63 5.60 5.40 13.80
CA GLU A 63 6.79 5.83 13.04
C GLU A 63 7.91 4.80 13.14
N TRP A 64 8.18 4.31 14.35
CA TRP A 64 9.19 3.26 14.56
C TRP A 64 8.89 1.98 13.79
N HIS A 65 7.61 1.69 13.56
CA HIS A 65 7.11 0.54 12.84
C HIS A 65 6.67 0.87 11.41
N HIS A 66 7.37 1.82 10.77
CA HIS A 66 7.37 2.04 9.32
C HIS A 66 6.12 2.72 8.75
N ALA A 67 5.21 3.23 9.57
CA ALA A 67 4.04 3.94 9.04
C ALA A 67 4.35 5.35 8.53
N PHE A 68 5.38 6.00 9.09
CA PHE A 68 5.80 7.35 8.73
C PHE A 68 7.30 7.39 8.42
N GLY A 69 7.72 8.34 7.57
CA GLY A 69 9.13 8.62 7.30
C GLY A 69 9.92 7.49 6.65
N ALA A 70 9.26 6.43 6.19
CA ALA A 70 9.90 5.23 5.69
C ALA A 70 10.65 5.41 4.37
N TRP A 71 10.26 6.39 3.59
CA TRP A 71 10.88 6.72 2.31
C TRP A 71 11.10 8.22 2.22
N GLU A 72 12.18 8.64 1.59
CA GLU A 72 12.43 10.06 1.23
C GLU A 72 11.45 10.59 0.18
N ALA A 73 10.40 9.86 -0.10
CA ALA A 73 9.40 10.26 -1.07
C ALA A 73 8.42 11.28 -0.50
N ASP A 74 7.80 12.04 -1.36
CA ASP A 74 6.91 13.16 -1.05
C ASP A 74 5.68 12.82 -0.22
N PHE A 75 5.41 11.54 0.02
CA PHE A 75 4.21 11.13 0.75
C PHE A 75 4.42 11.03 2.26
N GLY A 76 5.63 10.94 2.75
CA GLY A 76 5.94 10.89 4.20
C GLY A 76 5.27 9.79 5.01
N THR A 77 4.37 8.98 4.41
CA THR A 77 3.63 7.96 5.15
C THR A 77 3.02 6.89 4.24
N TRP A 78 3.09 5.63 4.69
CA TRP A 78 2.40 4.50 4.10
C TRP A 78 0.91 4.42 4.46
N LEU A 79 0.44 5.24 5.38
CA LEU A 79 -0.98 5.26 5.78
C LEU A 79 -1.88 5.87 4.72
N CYS A 80 -1.34 6.68 3.81
CA CYS A 80 -2.06 7.38 2.77
C CYS A 80 -3.33 8.13 3.26
N PRO A 81 -3.26 8.90 4.36
CA PRO A 81 -4.44 9.46 5.01
C PRO A 81 -5.25 10.38 4.09
N ASN A 82 -4.58 11.18 3.28
CA ASN A 82 -5.27 12.08 2.34
C ASN A 82 -6.10 11.30 1.32
N LEU A 83 -5.54 10.22 0.79
CA LEU A 83 -6.24 9.37 -0.16
C LEU A 83 -7.45 8.66 0.47
N LEU A 84 -7.28 8.09 1.66
CA LEU A 84 -8.37 7.45 2.39
C LEU A 84 -9.48 8.45 2.74
N ASN A 85 -9.10 9.67 3.14
CA ASN A 85 -10.04 10.73 3.50
C ASN A 85 -10.81 11.26 2.28
N ASP A 86 -10.19 11.32 1.10
CA ASP A 86 -10.87 11.72 -0.14
C ASP A 86 -12.02 10.76 -0.50
N TYR A 87 -11.86 9.45 -0.22
CA TYR A 87 -12.90 8.47 -0.53
C TYR A 87 -13.97 8.34 0.57
N TRP A 88 -13.58 8.43 1.84
CA TRP A 88 -14.46 8.03 2.96
C TRP A 88 -14.54 9.04 4.10
N GLY A 89 -13.84 10.17 3.99
CA GLY A 89 -13.66 11.09 5.12
C GLY A 89 -12.71 10.51 6.19
N GLU A 90 -12.48 11.26 7.27
CA GLU A 90 -11.60 10.84 8.35
C GLU A 90 -12.10 9.56 9.03
N ALA A 91 -11.19 8.63 9.27
CA ALA A 91 -11.49 7.45 10.05
C ALA A 91 -11.75 7.83 11.52
N ARG A 92 -12.78 7.25 12.12
CA ARG A 92 -13.18 7.53 13.51
C ARG A 92 -12.70 6.47 14.48
N SER A 93 -12.11 5.40 13.96
CA SER A 93 -11.55 4.30 14.75
C SER A 93 -10.43 3.60 14.01
N LEU A 94 -9.63 2.82 14.75
CA LEU A 94 -8.60 1.98 14.17
C LEU A 94 -9.19 0.96 13.19
N ASP A 95 -10.33 0.37 13.52
CA ASP A 95 -10.96 -0.64 12.64
C ASP A 95 -11.45 -0.03 11.32
N GLU A 96 -11.98 1.20 11.35
CA GLU A 96 -12.32 1.91 10.10
C GLU A 96 -11.08 2.21 9.26
N LEU A 97 -9.99 2.64 9.88
CA LEU A 97 -8.73 2.90 9.19
C LEU A 97 -8.19 1.63 8.54
N ILE A 98 -8.13 0.53 9.29
CA ILE A 98 -7.65 -0.77 8.78
C ILE A 98 -8.53 -1.22 7.61
N ALA A 99 -9.84 -1.30 7.79
CA ALA A 99 -10.76 -1.79 6.77
C ALA A 99 -10.69 -1.00 5.45
N ARG A 100 -10.62 0.32 5.54
CA ARG A 100 -10.51 1.20 4.37
C ARG A 100 -9.16 1.03 3.67
N SER A 101 -8.09 0.94 4.43
CA SER A 101 -6.74 0.75 3.94
C SER A 101 -6.56 -0.62 3.26
N GLU A 102 -7.04 -1.69 3.88
CA GLU A 102 -7.01 -3.04 3.31
C GLU A 102 -7.86 -3.15 2.03
N LEU A 103 -9.01 -2.47 1.99
CA LEU A 103 -9.83 -2.43 0.78
C LEU A 103 -9.08 -1.76 -0.37
N LEU A 104 -8.42 -0.62 -0.10
CA LEU A 104 -7.64 0.08 -1.11
C LEU A 104 -6.46 -0.76 -1.60
N GLN A 105 -5.75 -1.40 -0.68
CA GLN A 105 -4.65 -2.32 -1.00
C GLN A 105 -5.14 -3.48 -1.88
N SER A 106 -6.23 -4.12 -1.49
CA SER A 106 -6.84 -5.24 -2.21
C SER A 106 -7.25 -4.84 -3.64
N GLU A 107 -7.96 -3.73 -3.80
CA GLU A 107 -8.37 -3.24 -5.12
C GLU A 107 -7.17 -2.86 -5.99
N GLY A 108 -6.14 -2.27 -5.42
CA GLY A 108 -4.93 -1.92 -6.15
C GLY A 108 -4.18 -3.16 -6.64
N TYR A 109 -3.95 -4.15 -5.80
CA TYR A 109 -3.32 -5.40 -6.22
C TYR A 109 -4.13 -6.15 -7.26
N LYS A 110 -5.44 -6.27 -7.05
CA LYS A 110 -6.36 -6.88 -8.01
C LYS A 110 -6.22 -6.21 -9.38
N THR A 111 -6.28 -4.88 -9.43
CA THR A 111 -6.18 -4.12 -10.67
C THR A 111 -4.88 -4.40 -11.42
N ILE A 112 -3.74 -4.39 -10.72
CA ILE A 112 -2.44 -4.65 -11.34
C ILE A 112 -2.36 -6.08 -11.90
N TYR A 113 -2.79 -7.07 -11.13
CA TYR A 113 -2.75 -8.46 -11.59
C TYR A 113 -3.71 -8.75 -12.73
N GLU A 114 -4.92 -8.18 -12.70
CA GLU A 114 -5.89 -8.33 -13.79
C GLU A 114 -5.37 -7.67 -15.06
N GLU A 115 -4.78 -6.48 -14.98
CA GLU A 115 -4.22 -5.79 -16.12
C GLU A 115 -2.99 -6.52 -16.70
N ALA A 116 -2.09 -7.00 -15.85
CA ALA A 116 -0.96 -7.83 -16.29
C ALA A 116 -1.44 -9.09 -17.06
N ARG A 117 -2.53 -9.70 -16.60
CA ARG A 117 -3.15 -10.84 -17.29
C ARG A 117 -3.79 -10.44 -18.61
N ARG A 118 -4.44 -9.27 -18.68
CA ARG A 118 -5.06 -8.74 -19.89
C ARG A 118 -4.03 -8.47 -20.97
N GLN A 119 -2.81 -8.10 -20.60
CA GLN A 119 -1.72 -7.80 -21.52
C GLN A 119 -1.00 -9.07 -22.08
N LYS A 120 -1.44 -10.28 -21.74
CA LYS A 120 -0.87 -11.50 -22.31
C LYS A 120 -1.12 -11.59 -23.83
N PRO A 121 -0.20 -12.15 -24.60
CA PRO A 121 1.08 -12.77 -24.20
C PRO A 121 2.24 -11.78 -24.02
N TYR A 122 2.03 -10.49 -24.21
CA TYR A 122 3.09 -9.49 -24.12
C TYR A 122 3.66 -9.39 -22.69
N CYS A 123 2.79 -9.27 -21.68
CA CYS A 123 3.19 -9.30 -20.29
C CYS A 123 3.29 -10.76 -19.81
N SER A 124 4.45 -11.15 -19.29
CA SER A 124 4.76 -12.52 -18.87
C SER A 124 4.94 -12.68 -17.35
N MET A 125 5.09 -11.57 -16.61
CA MET A 125 5.43 -11.61 -15.19
C MET A 125 4.82 -10.43 -14.43
N ALA A 126 4.35 -10.69 -13.21
CA ALA A 126 3.91 -9.67 -12.27
C ALA A 126 4.29 -10.10 -10.85
N LEU A 127 5.20 -9.36 -10.24
CA LEU A 127 5.74 -9.64 -8.90
C LEU A 127 5.44 -8.47 -7.97
N ASN A 128 4.74 -8.73 -6.89
CA ASN A 128 4.53 -7.72 -5.86
C ASN A 128 5.72 -7.60 -4.92
N TRP A 129 5.95 -6.44 -4.43
CA TRP A 129 6.86 -6.12 -3.34
C TRP A 129 6.03 -5.57 -2.17
N CYS A 130 5.94 -6.34 -1.05
CA CYS A 130 6.52 -7.68 -0.88
C CYS A 130 5.48 -8.70 -0.41
N PHE A 131 5.88 -9.96 -0.24
CA PHE A 131 4.99 -10.98 0.28
C PHE A 131 4.74 -10.78 1.77
N ASN A 132 5.80 -10.68 2.57
CA ASN A 132 5.75 -10.42 4.02
C ASN A 132 6.94 -9.57 4.46
N GLU A 133 6.83 -9.00 5.64
CA GLU A 133 7.89 -8.21 6.25
C GLU A 133 8.77 -9.05 7.19
N PRO A 134 10.09 -8.81 7.23
CA PRO A 134 10.97 -9.39 8.24
C PRO A 134 10.93 -8.64 9.58
N TRP A 135 10.25 -7.52 9.63
CA TRP A 135 10.10 -6.61 10.75
C TRP A 135 8.62 -6.29 10.98
N PRO A 136 8.13 -6.20 12.23
CA PRO A 136 6.74 -5.81 12.46
C PRO A 136 6.47 -4.40 11.95
N THR A 137 5.78 -4.29 10.83
CA THR A 137 5.41 -3.00 10.22
C THR A 137 3.96 -2.65 10.51
N ALA A 138 3.70 -1.39 10.81
CA ALA A 138 2.35 -0.89 11.03
C ALA A 138 1.60 -0.63 9.73
N ALA A 139 2.31 -0.25 8.67
CA ALA A 139 1.76 -0.11 7.33
C ALA A 139 2.86 -0.31 6.29
N ASN A 140 2.60 -1.05 5.24
CA ASN A 140 3.50 -1.27 4.11
C ASN A 140 2.76 -1.94 2.94
N ASN A 141 3.52 -2.29 1.89
CA ASN A 141 3.02 -2.96 0.68
C ASN A 141 2.86 -4.48 0.82
N SER A 142 3.22 -5.05 1.95
CA SER A 142 3.16 -6.50 2.16
C SER A 142 1.74 -7.05 2.07
N ILE A 143 1.61 -8.23 1.47
CA ILE A 143 0.33 -8.94 1.38
C ILE A 143 0.03 -9.66 2.70
N VAL A 144 1.07 -10.17 3.34
CA VAL A 144 0.98 -10.87 4.62
C VAL A 144 1.62 -10.01 5.68
N ALA A 145 0.89 -9.77 6.75
CA ALA A 145 1.44 -9.08 7.92
C ALA A 145 2.55 -9.92 8.56
N TYR A 146 3.41 -9.23 9.31
CA TYR A 146 4.50 -9.83 10.08
C TYR A 146 4.03 -10.98 10.97
#